data_f36bd6e6e036f37353c8fe49545ef0b8
#
_entry.id   f36bd6e6e036f37353c8fe49545ef0b8
#
_cell.length_a   1.000
_cell.length_b   1.000
_cell.length_c   1.000
_cell.angle_alpha   90.00
_cell.angle_beta   90.00
_cell.angle_gamma   90.00
#
_symmetry.space_group_name_H-M   'P 1'
#
loop_
_entity.id
_entity.type
_entity.pdbx_description
1 polymer ?
#
loop_
_entity_poly.entity_id
_entity_poly.type
_entity_poly.pdbx_seq_one_letter_code
_entity_poly.pdbx_strand_id
1 'polypeptide(L)'
;SKGFDRIARIRGIRPNKAHFSLLCKDLSDLSHYTSPVSNDVFKLMKRALPGPFTFILQASGNIPKMFRSSKKTIGIRIPDNNVAQAILEETGMPLVVSSVHDEDQILEYTTDPELIEEKHGHHVDAVIQGGFGELYASTVIDCTSGAPEVIREGRGDIESIL
;
A
#
# COMPACT_ATOMS: atom_id res chain seq x y z
N SER A 1 -0.84 2.19 -16.95
CA SER A 1 0.41 2.96 -17.13
C SER A 1 1.60 1.99 -17.14
N LYS A 2 2.72 2.41 -17.74
CA LYS A 2 3.92 1.55 -17.85
C LYS A 2 4.39 1.02 -16.48
N GLY A 3 4.36 1.86 -15.44
CA GLY A 3 4.76 1.46 -14.08
C GLY A 3 3.83 0.41 -13.47
N PHE A 4 2.52 0.58 -13.61
CA PHE A 4 1.54 -0.39 -13.12
C PHE A 4 1.73 -1.78 -13.77
N ASP A 5 1.90 -1.81 -15.10
CA ASP A 5 2.11 -3.05 -15.84
C ASP A 5 3.44 -3.71 -15.46
N ARG A 6 4.48 -2.88 -15.16
CA ARG A 6 5.78 -3.36 -14.70
C ARG A 6 5.67 -4.02 -13.33
N ILE A 7 5.01 -3.37 -12.34
CA ILE A 7 4.79 -3.96 -11.01
C ILE A 7 3.98 -5.27 -11.13
N ALA A 8 2.91 -5.29 -11.92
CA ALA A 8 2.11 -6.48 -12.12
C ALA A 8 2.94 -7.65 -12.70
N ARG A 9 3.85 -7.34 -13.63
CA ARG A 9 4.79 -8.34 -14.21
C ARG A 9 5.77 -8.87 -13.17
N ILE A 10 6.40 -7.99 -12.39
CA ILE A 10 7.33 -8.36 -11.31
C ILE A 10 6.63 -9.28 -10.30
N ARG A 11 5.35 -8.99 -10.01
CA ARG A 11 4.52 -9.79 -9.09
C ARG A 11 3.93 -11.07 -9.71
N GLY A 12 4.17 -11.34 -10.99
CA GLY A 12 3.56 -12.47 -11.69
C GLY A 12 2.03 -12.43 -11.75
N ILE A 13 1.42 -11.25 -11.60
CA ILE A 13 -0.04 -11.07 -11.52
C ILE A 13 -0.54 -10.44 -12.83
N ARG A 14 -1.67 -10.92 -13.33
CA ARG A 14 -2.32 -10.26 -14.47
C ARG A 14 -2.78 -8.85 -14.07
N PRO A 15 -2.52 -7.81 -14.88
CA PRO A 15 -2.86 -6.41 -14.52
C PRO A 15 -4.31 -6.20 -14.08
N ASN A 16 -5.25 -6.90 -14.71
CA ASN A 16 -6.68 -6.81 -14.36
C ASN A 16 -7.07 -7.53 -13.06
N LYS A 17 -6.16 -8.29 -12.46
CA LYS A 17 -6.31 -8.97 -11.16
C LYS A 17 -5.41 -8.36 -10.08
N ALA A 18 -4.59 -7.37 -10.43
CA ALA A 18 -3.69 -6.73 -9.50
C ALA A 18 -4.46 -5.79 -8.56
N HIS A 19 -4.30 -5.99 -7.27
CA HIS A 19 -4.83 -5.13 -6.22
C HIS A 19 -3.65 -4.45 -5.53
N PHE A 20 -3.32 -3.24 -5.99
CA PHE A 20 -2.24 -2.44 -5.42
C PHE A 20 -2.81 -1.39 -4.48
N SER A 21 -1.98 -0.91 -3.56
CA SER A 21 -2.33 0.19 -2.68
C SER A 21 -1.77 1.50 -3.22
N LEU A 22 -2.41 2.61 -2.84
CA LEU A 22 -1.83 3.94 -2.93
C LEU A 22 -1.08 4.26 -1.64
N LEU A 23 0.17 4.62 -1.79
CA LEU A 23 0.97 5.21 -0.73
C LEU A 23 0.77 6.71 -0.81
N CYS A 24 0.18 7.30 0.23
CA CYS A 24 -0.12 8.73 0.33
C CYS A 24 0.79 9.39 1.35
N LYS A 25 1.04 10.69 1.20
CA LYS A 25 1.84 11.47 2.15
C LYS A 25 1.11 11.59 3.49
N ASP A 26 -0.16 11.94 3.45
CA ASP A 26 -1.03 12.13 4.60
C ASP A 26 -2.52 11.91 4.24
N LEU A 27 -3.44 12.27 5.14
CA LEU A 27 -4.88 12.13 4.94
C LEU A 27 -5.55 13.32 4.23
N SER A 28 -4.82 14.40 3.93
CA SER A 28 -5.40 15.64 3.39
C SER A 28 -6.03 15.41 2.00
N ASP A 29 -5.39 14.58 1.18
CA ASP A 29 -5.83 14.29 -0.18
C ASP A 29 -6.75 13.06 -0.29
N LEU A 30 -7.15 12.48 0.85
CA LEU A 30 -7.95 11.24 0.85
C LEU A 30 -9.20 11.34 -0.02
N SER A 31 -9.90 12.49 0.01
CA SER A 31 -11.12 12.74 -0.77
C SER A 31 -10.91 12.73 -2.28
N HIS A 32 -9.67 12.92 -2.77
CA HIS A 32 -9.35 12.79 -4.19
C HIS A 32 -9.38 11.33 -4.65
N TYR A 33 -9.02 10.40 -3.77
CA TYR A 33 -8.82 8.99 -4.11
C TYR A 33 -9.95 8.09 -3.65
N THR A 34 -10.71 8.51 -2.66
CA THR A 34 -11.80 7.72 -2.07
C THR A 34 -13.13 8.44 -2.15
N SER A 35 -14.22 7.68 -2.13
CA SER A 35 -15.54 8.19 -1.78
C SER A 35 -15.54 8.69 -0.33
N PRO A 36 -16.50 9.52 0.09
CA PRO A 36 -16.59 9.97 1.47
C PRO A 36 -16.58 8.80 2.46
N VAL A 37 -15.75 8.91 3.48
CA VAL A 37 -15.67 7.94 4.59
C VAL A 37 -16.45 8.45 5.79
N SER A 38 -16.95 7.55 6.64
CA SER A 38 -17.61 7.93 7.88
C SER A 38 -16.63 8.59 8.87
N ASN A 39 -17.16 9.39 9.79
CA ASN A 39 -16.34 10.03 10.82
C ASN A 39 -15.58 9.02 11.68
N ASP A 40 -16.18 7.86 11.95
CA ASP A 40 -15.55 6.83 12.79
C ASP A 40 -14.37 6.15 12.04
N VAL A 41 -14.55 5.83 10.75
CA VAL A 41 -13.45 5.34 9.90
C VAL A 41 -12.34 6.38 9.81
N PHE A 42 -12.67 7.65 9.62
CA PHE A 42 -11.67 8.72 9.55
C PHE A 42 -10.89 8.88 10.88
N LYS A 43 -11.57 8.81 12.04
CA LYS A 43 -10.93 8.84 13.35
C LYS A 43 -10.00 7.63 13.54
N LEU A 44 -10.45 6.44 13.12
CA LEU A 44 -9.64 5.23 13.17
C LEU A 44 -8.37 5.39 12.33
N MET A 45 -8.49 5.88 11.10
CA MET A 45 -7.35 6.17 10.23
C MET A 45 -6.37 7.17 10.85
N LYS A 46 -6.87 8.22 11.51
CA LYS A 46 -6.02 9.20 12.21
C LYS A 46 -5.22 8.64 13.37
N ARG A 47 -5.73 7.59 14.03
CA ARG A 47 -5.01 6.91 15.12
C ARG A 47 -3.97 5.91 14.57
N ALA A 48 -4.27 5.29 13.42
CA ALA A 48 -3.48 4.22 12.83
C ALA A 48 -2.36 4.72 11.89
N LEU A 49 -2.49 5.94 11.35
CA LEU A 49 -1.63 6.47 10.29
C LEU A 49 -0.95 7.79 10.69
N PRO A 50 0.34 8.00 10.38
CA PRO A 50 1.24 7.07 9.67
C PRO A 50 1.50 5.79 10.45
N GLY A 51 1.59 4.64 9.74
CA GLY A 51 1.82 3.38 10.43
C GLY A 51 1.64 2.14 9.55
N PRO A 52 1.82 0.94 10.14
CA PRO A 52 1.83 -0.32 9.42
C PRO A 52 0.40 -0.83 9.10
N PHE A 53 -0.48 0.05 8.66
CA PHE A 53 -1.85 -0.28 8.29
C PHE A 53 -2.14 0.00 6.82
N THR A 54 -3.08 -0.77 6.26
CA THR A 54 -3.68 -0.55 4.95
C THR A 54 -5.19 -0.51 5.12
N PHE A 55 -5.81 0.58 4.71
CA PHE A 55 -7.28 0.72 4.73
C PHE A 55 -7.84 0.51 3.33
N ILE A 56 -8.76 -0.44 3.19
CA ILE A 56 -9.51 -0.64 1.95
C ILE A 56 -10.77 0.22 2.01
N LEU A 57 -10.90 1.12 1.05
CA LEU A 57 -11.97 2.11 0.96
C LEU A 57 -12.63 2.06 -0.42
N GLN A 58 -13.83 2.60 -0.54
CA GLN A 58 -14.47 2.81 -1.83
C GLN A 58 -13.68 3.85 -2.64
N ALA A 59 -13.25 3.49 -3.84
CA ALA A 59 -12.50 4.38 -4.72
C ALA A 59 -13.38 5.51 -5.26
N SER A 60 -12.84 6.72 -5.34
CA SER A 60 -13.51 7.83 -6.02
C SER A 60 -13.58 7.62 -7.54
N GLY A 61 -14.39 8.42 -8.22
CA GLY A 61 -14.44 8.46 -9.67
C GLY A 61 -13.13 8.91 -10.33
N ASN A 62 -12.30 9.67 -9.60
CA ASN A 62 -11.04 10.23 -10.09
C ASN A 62 -9.93 9.18 -10.25
N ILE A 63 -10.05 8.05 -9.56
CA ILE A 63 -9.06 6.96 -9.69
C ILE A 63 -9.24 6.26 -11.04
N PRO A 64 -8.19 6.16 -11.88
CA PRO A 64 -8.25 5.39 -13.11
C PRO A 64 -8.66 3.94 -12.86
N LYS A 65 -9.49 3.39 -13.77
CA LYS A 65 -10.05 2.03 -13.61
C LYS A 65 -8.99 0.95 -13.37
N MET A 66 -7.78 1.12 -13.91
CA MET A 66 -6.68 0.18 -13.75
C MET A 66 -6.12 0.10 -12.32
N PHE A 67 -6.35 1.14 -11.49
CA PHE A 67 -5.86 1.19 -10.10
C PHE A 67 -6.91 0.77 -9.07
N ARG A 68 -8.13 0.52 -9.49
CA ARG A 68 -9.21 0.06 -8.62
C ARG A 68 -9.41 -1.45 -8.77
N SER A 69 -9.82 -2.08 -7.69
CA SER A 69 -10.30 -3.46 -7.77
C SER A 69 -11.57 -3.57 -8.62
N SER A 70 -11.96 -4.78 -9.00
CA SER A 70 -13.25 -5.04 -9.65
C SER A 70 -14.44 -4.57 -8.80
N LYS A 71 -14.29 -4.54 -7.48
CA LYS A 71 -15.27 -4.01 -6.51
C LYS A 71 -15.23 -2.48 -6.39
N LYS A 72 -14.42 -1.79 -7.21
CA LYS A 72 -14.20 -0.33 -7.15
C LYS A 72 -13.63 0.13 -5.81
N THR A 73 -12.78 -0.66 -5.20
CA THR A 73 -12.11 -0.36 -3.94
C THR A 73 -10.63 -0.07 -4.18
N ILE A 74 -10.01 0.62 -3.23
CA ILE A 74 -8.59 0.95 -3.24
C ILE A 74 -8.01 0.85 -1.84
N GLY A 75 -6.79 0.31 -1.74
CA GLY A 75 -6.02 0.31 -0.50
C GLY A 75 -5.30 1.64 -0.33
N ILE A 76 -5.40 2.25 0.85
CA ILE A 76 -4.69 3.48 1.23
C ILE A 76 -3.68 3.16 2.32
N ARG A 77 -2.46 3.65 2.16
CA ARG A 77 -1.37 3.55 3.13
C ARG A 77 -0.72 4.92 3.31
N ILE A 78 -0.31 5.22 4.54
CA ILE A 78 0.58 6.35 4.86
C ILE A 78 1.76 5.77 5.63
N PRO A 79 2.97 5.75 5.03
CA PRO A 79 4.11 5.08 5.63
C PRO A 79 4.70 5.89 6.78
N ASP A 80 5.07 5.21 7.85
CA ASP A 80 5.98 5.71 8.86
C ASP A 80 7.41 5.34 8.45
N ASN A 81 7.90 6.00 7.40
CA ASN A 81 9.22 5.77 6.81
C ASN A 81 9.71 7.03 6.11
N ASN A 82 10.84 7.56 6.58
CA ASN A 82 11.38 8.83 6.10
C ASN A 82 11.74 8.82 4.61
N VAL A 83 12.26 7.71 4.07
CA VAL A 83 12.59 7.60 2.64
C VAL A 83 11.32 7.66 1.79
N ALA A 84 10.31 6.89 2.16
CA ALA A 84 9.04 6.89 1.45
C ALA A 84 8.34 8.26 1.52
N GLN A 85 8.38 8.91 2.69
CA GLN A 85 7.81 10.25 2.88
C GLN A 85 8.55 11.30 2.04
N ALA A 86 9.88 11.25 1.99
CA ALA A 86 10.67 12.17 1.15
C ALA A 86 10.33 12.03 -0.34
N ILE A 87 10.16 10.79 -0.84
CA ILE A 87 9.77 10.53 -2.22
C ILE A 87 8.35 11.07 -2.50
N LEU A 88 7.40 10.86 -1.59
CA LEU A 88 6.04 11.37 -1.73
C LEU A 88 6.00 12.90 -1.72
N GLU A 89 6.82 13.52 -0.90
CA GLU A 89 6.95 14.98 -0.84
C GLU A 89 7.52 15.56 -2.14
N GLU A 90 8.61 14.98 -2.64
CA GLU A 90 9.27 15.44 -3.86
C GLU A 90 8.41 15.21 -5.11
N THR A 91 7.72 14.08 -5.19
CA THR A 91 6.84 13.77 -6.33
C THR A 91 5.53 14.55 -6.30
N GLY A 92 5.07 14.99 -5.13
CA GLY A 92 3.81 15.72 -4.95
C GLY A 92 2.56 14.90 -5.30
N MET A 93 2.69 13.58 -5.43
CA MET A 93 1.58 12.70 -5.79
C MET A 93 1.70 11.33 -5.11
N PRO A 94 0.58 10.60 -4.91
CA PRO A 94 0.63 9.26 -4.35
C PRO A 94 1.30 8.26 -5.30
N LEU A 95 1.91 7.24 -4.72
CA LEU A 95 2.57 6.17 -5.45
C LEU A 95 1.73 4.90 -5.42
N VAL A 96 1.66 4.20 -6.54
CA VAL A 96 1.13 2.84 -6.59
C VAL A 96 2.20 1.89 -6.08
N VAL A 97 1.86 1.12 -5.06
CA VAL A 97 2.82 0.24 -4.38
C VAL A 97 2.31 -1.19 -4.23
N SER A 98 3.26 -2.09 -4.14
CA SER A 98 3.05 -3.49 -3.79
C SER A 98 4.16 -3.95 -2.87
N SER A 99 3.90 -4.94 -2.03
CA SER A 99 4.95 -5.59 -1.25
C SER A 99 5.88 -6.40 -2.16
N VAL A 100 7.15 -6.51 -1.78
CA VAL A 100 8.11 -7.40 -2.42
C VAL A 100 7.95 -8.78 -1.77
N HIS A 101 7.21 -9.68 -2.45
CA HIS A 101 7.06 -11.05 -2.00
C HIS A 101 8.28 -11.89 -2.35
N ASP A 102 8.62 -12.84 -1.50
CA ASP A 102 9.53 -13.91 -1.82
C ASP A 102 8.80 -15.19 -2.21
N GLU A 103 9.44 -16.05 -2.98
CA GLU A 103 8.99 -17.41 -3.30
C GLU A 103 9.48 -18.42 -2.27
N ASP A 104 10.25 -17.97 -1.27
CA ASP A 104 10.76 -18.80 -0.18
C ASP A 104 9.60 -19.28 0.70
N GLN A 105 9.67 -20.54 1.14
CA GLN A 105 8.66 -21.16 2.01
C GLN A 105 8.71 -20.64 3.45
N ILE A 106 9.82 -20.01 3.84
CA ILE A 106 10.06 -19.52 5.21
C ILE A 106 9.88 -18.00 5.29
N LEU A 107 10.30 -17.26 4.26
CA LEU A 107 10.24 -15.79 4.20
C LEU A 107 9.18 -15.35 3.19
N GLU A 108 8.08 -14.79 3.68
CA GLU A 108 7.04 -14.24 2.81
C GLU A 108 7.49 -12.98 2.05
N TYR A 109 8.46 -12.24 2.60
CA TYR A 109 8.96 -10.98 2.05
C TYR A 109 10.48 -10.92 2.07
N THR A 110 11.07 -10.52 0.93
CA THR A 110 12.50 -10.18 0.88
C THR A 110 12.70 -8.84 1.57
N THR A 111 13.57 -8.79 2.57
CA THR A 111 13.83 -7.60 3.40
C THR A 111 15.20 -6.98 3.15
N ASP A 112 16.15 -7.76 2.64
CA ASP A 112 17.50 -7.33 2.32
C ASP A 112 17.52 -6.56 0.99
N PRO A 113 17.92 -5.28 0.97
CA PRO A 113 17.94 -4.49 -0.25
C PRO A 113 18.96 -5.01 -1.29
N GLU A 114 20.05 -5.67 -0.88
CA GLU A 114 21.02 -6.26 -1.80
C GLU A 114 20.40 -7.45 -2.55
N LEU A 115 19.66 -8.32 -1.84
CA LEU A 115 18.92 -9.42 -2.47
C LEU A 115 17.79 -8.90 -3.37
N ILE A 116 17.11 -7.82 -2.97
CA ILE A 116 16.11 -7.17 -3.81
C ILE A 116 16.74 -6.62 -5.09
N GLU A 117 17.91 -6.01 -5.01
CA GLU A 117 18.65 -5.51 -6.18
C GLU A 117 19.09 -6.66 -7.08
N GLU A 118 19.65 -7.73 -6.54
CA GLU A 118 20.04 -8.91 -7.30
C GLU A 118 18.86 -9.51 -8.06
N LYS A 119 17.70 -9.66 -7.39
CA LYS A 119 16.52 -10.32 -7.95
C LYS A 119 15.75 -9.42 -8.92
N HIS A 120 15.65 -8.12 -8.63
CA HIS A 120 14.74 -7.21 -9.33
C HIS A 120 15.42 -6.01 -10.01
N GLY A 121 16.71 -5.76 -9.77
CA GLY A 121 17.43 -4.58 -10.27
C GLY A 121 17.29 -4.36 -11.77
N HIS A 122 17.29 -5.43 -12.57
CA HIS A 122 17.11 -5.35 -14.03
C HIS A 122 15.66 -5.14 -14.48
N HIS A 123 14.70 -5.19 -13.53
CA HIS A 123 13.27 -4.94 -13.80
C HIS A 123 12.79 -3.56 -13.36
N VAL A 124 13.60 -2.83 -12.60
CA VAL A 124 13.29 -1.51 -12.04
C VAL A 124 14.27 -0.46 -12.50
N ASP A 125 13.95 0.81 -12.33
CA ASP A 125 14.84 1.91 -12.74
C ASP A 125 15.84 2.25 -11.61
N ALA A 126 15.52 1.91 -10.35
CA ALA A 126 16.39 2.09 -9.20
C ALA A 126 15.97 1.17 -8.04
N VAL A 127 16.95 0.79 -7.22
CA VAL A 127 16.77 0.19 -5.90
C VAL A 127 17.33 1.15 -4.87
N ILE A 128 16.53 1.50 -3.85
CA ILE A 128 16.95 2.42 -2.80
C ILE A 128 17.49 1.60 -1.63
N GLN A 129 18.76 1.80 -1.33
CA GLN A 129 19.46 1.15 -0.20
C GLN A 129 19.08 1.83 1.12
N GLY A 130 17.85 1.57 1.59
CA GLY A 130 17.28 2.17 2.81
C GLY A 130 17.45 1.33 4.08
N GLY A 131 18.28 0.29 4.06
CA GLY A 131 18.40 -0.71 5.11
C GLY A 131 17.40 -1.85 4.96
N PHE A 132 17.42 -2.79 5.92
CA PHE A 132 16.52 -3.94 5.91
C PHE A 132 15.07 -3.53 6.04
N GLY A 133 14.22 -4.19 5.27
CA GLY A 133 12.77 -4.04 5.34
C GLY A 133 12.16 -4.79 6.54
N GLU A 134 10.84 -4.79 6.61
CA GLU A 134 10.09 -5.47 7.66
C GLU A 134 9.66 -6.87 7.21
N LEU A 135 9.76 -7.84 8.13
CA LEU A 135 9.39 -9.24 7.87
C LEU A 135 7.88 -9.45 7.73
N TYR A 136 7.08 -8.58 8.34
CA TYR A 136 5.63 -8.72 8.37
C TYR A 136 4.95 -7.63 7.54
N ALA A 137 3.90 -8.04 6.82
CA ALA A 137 3.06 -7.12 6.07
C ALA A 137 2.28 -6.16 6.99
N SER A 138 1.71 -5.12 6.38
CA SER A 138 0.75 -4.26 7.06
C SER A 138 -0.50 -5.03 7.48
N THR A 139 -1.12 -4.62 8.59
CA THR A 139 -2.49 -5.03 8.93
C THR A 139 -3.46 -4.39 7.95
N VAL A 140 -4.42 -5.17 7.44
CA VAL A 140 -5.38 -4.72 6.43
C VAL A 140 -6.77 -4.65 7.02
N ILE A 141 -7.38 -3.46 6.94
CA ILE A 141 -8.72 -3.18 7.46
C ILE A 141 -9.62 -2.81 6.28
N ASP A 142 -10.69 -3.58 6.07
CA ASP A 142 -11.73 -3.26 5.09
C ASP A 142 -12.79 -2.37 5.74
N CYS A 143 -12.97 -1.17 5.19
CA CYS A 143 -13.96 -0.18 5.63
C CYS A 143 -15.04 0.06 4.56
N THR A 144 -15.22 -0.84 3.63
CA THR A 144 -16.17 -0.65 2.51
C THR A 144 -17.61 -0.95 2.87
N SER A 145 -17.84 -1.74 3.92
CA SER A 145 -19.19 -2.12 4.39
C SER A 145 -19.78 -1.16 5.43
N GLY A 146 -19.04 -0.10 5.79
CA GLY A 146 -19.47 0.88 6.81
C GLY A 146 -18.92 0.60 8.21
N ALA A 147 -18.67 -0.65 8.58
CA ALA A 147 -17.96 -1.03 9.79
C ALA A 147 -16.55 -1.54 9.41
N PRO A 148 -15.50 -1.13 10.14
CA PRO A 148 -14.15 -1.64 9.91
C PRO A 148 -14.06 -3.14 10.22
N GLU A 149 -13.49 -3.91 9.29
CA GLU A 149 -13.24 -5.35 9.44
C GLU A 149 -11.77 -5.66 9.18
N VAL A 150 -11.12 -6.35 10.10
CA VAL A 150 -9.72 -6.80 9.92
C VAL A 150 -9.72 -8.03 9.01
N ILE A 151 -9.21 -7.87 7.78
CA ILE A 151 -9.16 -8.97 6.81
C ILE A 151 -7.77 -9.63 6.74
N ARG A 152 -6.75 -8.99 7.32
CA ARG A 152 -5.42 -9.56 7.53
C ARG A 152 -4.76 -8.90 8.73
N GLU A 153 -4.40 -9.71 9.71
CA GLU A 153 -3.50 -9.29 10.76
C GLU A 153 -2.06 -9.25 10.24
N GLY A 154 -1.34 -8.23 10.62
CA GLY A 154 0.04 -8.02 10.24
C GLY A 154 0.76 -7.24 11.34
N ARG A 155 1.71 -6.38 10.96
CA ARG A 155 2.52 -5.61 11.91
C ARG A 155 1.74 -4.58 12.71
N GLY A 156 0.63 -4.07 12.19
CA GLY A 156 -0.21 -3.09 12.90
C GLY A 156 -0.99 -3.75 14.03
N ASP A 157 -0.77 -3.29 15.24
CA ASP A 157 -1.52 -3.73 16.41
C ASP A 157 -2.91 -3.10 16.43
N ILE A 158 -3.93 -3.93 16.29
CA ILE A 158 -5.33 -3.51 16.24
C ILE A 158 -5.78 -2.93 17.59
N GLU A 159 -5.32 -3.51 18.70
CA GLU A 159 -5.73 -3.07 20.03
C GLU A 159 -5.25 -1.63 20.32
N SER A 160 -4.14 -1.23 19.70
CA SER A 160 -3.59 0.13 19.88
C SER A 160 -4.40 1.23 19.21
N ILE A 161 -5.29 0.89 18.27
CA ILE A 161 -6.06 1.86 17.48
C ILE A 161 -7.57 1.84 17.76
N LEU A 162 -8.08 0.83 18.46
CA LEU A 162 -9.47 0.77 18.90
C LEU A 162 -9.69 1.67 20.13
#